data_bceab26627e9124036ce5d22f84352ce
#
_entry.id   bceab26627e9124036ce5d22f84352ce
#
_cell.length_a   1.000
_cell.length_b   1.000
_cell.length_c   1.000
_cell.angle_alpha   90.00
_cell.angle_beta   90.00
_cell.angle_gamma   90.00
#
_symmetry.space_group_name_H-M   'P 1'
#
loop_
_entity.id
_entity.type
_entity.pdbx_description
1 polymer ?
#
loop_
_entity_poly.entity_id
_entity_poly.type
_entity_poly.pdbx_seq_one_letter_code
_entity_poly.pdbx_strand_id
1 'polypeptide(L)'
;LLEYLPDPLILFPGAQFETTLRVAAEPSATVILSDAFTQHDSDEAGGRFARLAAETRIERPDGTLLAFDRFDIDGDVAEAHLDGKAEAYPAHGTLMVVHTGCSAEEMAAVLRDALGSCQGIYAGASTLPQESGAWVRILAKDGLALRAAIKASWTAARLKVSGAEPAKRPK
;
A
#
# COMPACT_ATOMS: atom_id res chain seq x y z
N LEU A 1 -9.25 12.94 10.29
CA LEU A 1 -8.15 12.10 9.80
C LEU A 1 -8.37 10.66 10.27
N LEU A 2 -8.47 9.73 9.32
CA LEU A 2 -8.42 8.29 9.54
C LEU A 2 -7.05 7.77 9.07
N GLU A 3 -6.37 7.00 9.90
CA GLU A 3 -5.14 6.30 9.55
C GLU A 3 -5.32 4.81 9.84
N TYR A 4 -5.29 4.00 8.79
CA TYR A 4 -5.35 2.54 8.87
C TYR A 4 -4.12 1.95 8.21
N LEU A 5 -3.16 1.53 9.01
CA LEU A 5 -1.84 1.07 8.57
C LEU A 5 -1.51 -0.23 9.31
N PRO A 6 -2.13 -1.35 8.91
CA PRO A 6 -1.80 -2.66 9.47
C PRO A 6 -0.35 -3.03 9.16
N ASP A 7 0.22 -3.91 9.96
CA ASP A 7 1.48 -4.55 9.59
C ASP A 7 1.28 -5.42 8.34
N PRO A 8 2.30 -5.59 7.49
CA PRO A 8 2.20 -6.44 6.32
C PRO A 8 1.75 -7.86 6.67
N LEU A 9 0.80 -8.39 5.91
CA LEU A 9 0.37 -9.78 6.02
C LEU A 9 1.52 -10.70 5.65
N ILE A 10 1.77 -11.72 6.45
CA ILE A 10 2.78 -12.75 6.15
C ILE A 10 2.06 -13.99 5.62
N LEU A 11 2.31 -14.34 4.37
CA LEU A 11 1.72 -15.49 3.71
C LEU A 11 2.67 -16.68 3.76
N PHE A 12 2.26 -17.73 4.45
CA PHE A 12 2.97 -19.01 4.53
C PHE A 12 2.57 -19.95 3.38
N PRO A 13 3.35 -21.01 3.13
CA PRO A 13 3.01 -22.03 2.15
C PRO A 13 1.59 -22.60 2.34
N GLY A 14 0.85 -22.67 1.25
CA GLY A 14 -0.55 -23.14 1.24
C GLY A 14 -1.58 -22.16 1.79
N ALA A 15 -1.18 -20.99 2.29
CA ALA A 15 -2.10 -20.00 2.82
C ALA A 15 -3.12 -19.54 1.75
N GLN A 16 -4.39 -19.48 2.15
CA GLN A 16 -5.47 -18.84 1.39
C GLN A 16 -6.04 -17.71 2.23
N PHE A 17 -6.06 -16.51 1.68
CA PHE A 17 -6.54 -15.33 2.40
C PHE A 17 -7.39 -14.45 1.48
N GLU A 18 -8.52 -14.00 2.00
CA GLU A 18 -9.38 -13.03 1.33
C GLU A 18 -9.71 -11.90 2.29
N THR A 19 -9.60 -10.66 1.81
CA THR A 19 -9.90 -9.48 2.60
C THR A 19 -10.63 -8.44 1.78
N THR A 20 -11.55 -7.73 2.43
CA THR A 20 -12.24 -6.58 1.86
C THR A 20 -12.22 -5.44 2.86
N LEU A 21 -11.66 -4.31 2.45
CA LEU A 21 -11.66 -3.06 3.21
C LEU A 21 -12.55 -2.03 2.53
N ARG A 22 -13.55 -1.53 3.26
CA ARG A 22 -14.44 -0.46 2.79
C ARG A 22 -14.38 0.72 3.72
N VAL A 23 -14.18 1.90 3.17
CA VAL A 23 -14.12 3.16 3.90
C VAL A 23 -15.13 4.14 3.31
N ALA A 24 -16.09 4.59 4.09
CA ALA A 24 -16.95 5.71 3.75
C ALA A 24 -16.31 7.01 4.28
N ALA A 25 -15.92 7.90 3.38
CA ALA A 25 -15.18 9.11 3.70
C ALA A 25 -16.06 10.35 3.45
N GLU A 26 -16.39 11.09 4.51
CA GLU A 26 -17.06 12.37 4.41
C GLU A 26 -16.27 13.36 3.53
N PRO A 27 -16.91 14.39 2.92
CA PRO A 27 -16.24 15.33 2.03
C PRO A 27 -14.99 16.01 2.60
N SER A 28 -14.97 16.29 3.90
CA SER A 28 -13.83 16.90 4.60
C SER A 28 -12.86 15.87 5.23
N ALA A 29 -13.15 14.59 5.07
CA ALA A 29 -12.31 13.55 5.67
C ALA A 29 -10.98 13.41 4.93
N THR A 30 -9.92 13.21 5.68
CA THR A 30 -8.64 12.73 5.20
C THR A 30 -8.49 11.27 5.58
N VAL A 31 -8.14 10.42 4.63
CA VAL A 31 -7.91 8.99 4.83
C VAL A 31 -6.50 8.64 4.36
N ILE A 32 -5.73 8.00 5.24
CA ILE A 32 -4.44 7.38 4.89
C ILE A 32 -4.56 5.91 5.24
N LEU A 33 -4.44 5.05 4.26
CA LEU A 33 -4.48 3.61 4.49
C LEU A 33 -3.39 2.89 3.73
N SER A 34 -2.93 1.76 4.27
CA SER A 34 -2.03 0.85 3.58
C SER A 34 -2.57 -0.57 3.57
N ASP A 35 -2.23 -1.28 2.53
CA ASP A 35 -2.40 -2.72 2.40
C ASP A 35 -1.08 -3.30 1.90
N ALA A 36 -0.60 -4.36 2.56
CA ALA A 36 0.72 -4.89 2.27
C ALA A 36 0.81 -6.38 2.62
N PHE A 37 1.61 -7.10 1.85
CA PHE A 37 1.93 -8.49 2.16
C PHE A 37 3.37 -8.86 1.80
N THR A 38 3.84 -9.92 2.42
CA THR A 38 5.08 -10.61 2.06
C THR A 38 4.85 -12.11 2.16
N GLN A 39 5.50 -12.88 1.32
CA GLN A 39 5.53 -14.32 1.49
C GLN A 39 6.70 -14.74 2.37
N HIS A 40 6.53 -15.83 3.09
CA HIS A 40 7.56 -16.42 3.94
C HIS A 40 7.47 -17.94 3.89
N ASP A 41 8.56 -18.55 3.45
CA ASP A 41 8.75 -20.01 3.51
C ASP A 41 9.78 -20.31 4.59
N SER A 42 9.31 -20.76 5.77
CA SER A 42 10.15 -21.05 6.93
C SER A 42 11.09 -22.24 6.72
N ASP A 43 10.73 -23.13 5.81
CA ASP A 43 11.44 -24.39 5.61
C ASP A 43 12.39 -24.33 4.40
N GLU A 44 12.40 -23.18 3.69
CA GLU A 44 13.18 -22.97 2.45
C GLU A 44 12.94 -24.07 1.40
N ALA A 45 11.76 -24.70 1.45
CA ALA A 45 11.39 -25.81 0.58
C ALA A 45 10.79 -25.37 -0.76
N GLY A 46 10.73 -24.05 -1.02
CA GLY A 46 10.10 -23.47 -2.21
C GLY A 46 8.57 -23.48 -2.13
N GLY A 47 8.03 -23.54 -0.92
CA GLY A 47 6.59 -23.53 -0.70
C GLY A 47 5.97 -22.14 -0.93
N ARG A 48 4.80 -22.13 -1.59
CA ARG A 48 4.09 -20.89 -1.99
C ARG A 48 2.72 -20.81 -1.36
N PHE A 49 2.23 -19.60 -1.13
CA PHE A 49 0.84 -19.42 -0.75
C PHE A 49 -0.10 -19.84 -1.90
N ALA A 50 -1.28 -20.31 -1.55
CA ALA A 50 -2.23 -20.81 -2.56
C ALA A 50 -3.04 -19.68 -3.20
N ARG A 51 -3.50 -18.69 -2.42
CA ARG A 51 -4.26 -17.55 -2.97
C ARG A 51 -4.27 -16.38 -2.01
N LEU A 52 -4.13 -15.17 -2.58
CA LEU A 52 -4.41 -13.91 -1.90
C LEU A 52 -5.36 -13.07 -2.75
N ALA A 53 -6.56 -12.83 -2.25
CA ALA A 53 -7.53 -11.90 -2.84
C ALA A 53 -7.73 -10.72 -1.89
N ALA A 54 -7.53 -9.51 -2.39
CA ALA A 54 -7.73 -8.30 -1.60
C ALA A 54 -8.49 -7.25 -2.40
N GLU A 55 -9.44 -6.60 -1.75
CA GLU A 55 -10.21 -5.50 -2.29
C GLU A 55 -10.20 -4.34 -1.28
N THR A 56 -9.78 -3.17 -1.73
CA THR A 56 -9.84 -1.93 -0.96
C THR A 56 -10.68 -0.90 -1.71
N ARG A 57 -11.68 -0.37 -1.04
CA ARG A 57 -12.62 0.61 -1.60
C ARG A 57 -12.78 1.80 -0.66
N ILE A 58 -12.56 3.00 -1.17
CA ILE A 58 -12.85 4.26 -0.49
C ILE A 58 -13.91 5.00 -1.31
N GLU A 59 -15.00 5.35 -0.67
CA GLU A 59 -16.13 6.01 -1.32
C GLU A 59 -16.72 7.12 -0.44
N ARG A 60 -17.48 8.03 -1.03
CA ARG A 60 -18.32 8.98 -0.31
C ARG A 60 -19.57 8.28 0.25
N PRO A 61 -20.26 8.86 1.24
CA PRO A 61 -21.54 8.31 1.72
C PRO A 61 -22.62 8.18 0.64
N ASP A 62 -22.54 8.97 -0.43
CA ASP A 62 -23.45 8.90 -1.58
C ASP A 62 -23.06 7.81 -2.61
N GLY A 63 -22.00 7.04 -2.35
CA GLY A 63 -21.50 6.00 -3.23
C GLY A 63 -20.48 6.46 -4.28
N THR A 64 -20.12 7.75 -4.32
CA THR A 64 -19.08 8.25 -5.24
C THR A 64 -17.74 7.59 -4.92
N LEU A 65 -17.18 6.87 -5.88
CA LEU A 65 -15.91 6.16 -5.73
C LEU A 65 -14.73 7.12 -5.76
N LEU A 66 -13.89 7.07 -4.74
CA LEU A 66 -12.67 7.88 -4.61
C LEU A 66 -11.41 7.07 -4.95
N ALA A 67 -11.34 5.83 -4.47
CA ALA A 67 -10.24 4.92 -4.75
C ALA A 67 -10.74 3.48 -4.75
N PHE A 68 -10.15 2.68 -5.63
CA PHE A 68 -10.41 1.25 -5.71
C PHE A 68 -9.14 0.52 -6.11
N ASP A 69 -8.76 -0.45 -5.30
CA ASP A 69 -7.69 -1.40 -5.62
C ASP A 69 -8.19 -2.82 -5.41
N ARG A 70 -7.85 -3.70 -6.32
CA ARG A 70 -8.19 -5.11 -6.24
C ARG A 70 -7.11 -5.94 -6.88
N PHE A 71 -6.71 -7.00 -6.20
CA PHE A 71 -5.90 -8.05 -6.79
C PHE A 71 -6.35 -9.43 -6.30
N ASP A 72 -6.10 -10.42 -7.15
CA ASP A 72 -6.37 -11.83 -6.89
C ASP A 72 -5.20 -12.60 -7.51
N ILE A 73 -4.33 -13.14 -6.68
CA ILE A 73 -3.08 -13.76 -7.08
C ILE A 73 -2.83 -15.05 -6.32
N ASP A 74 -2.11 -15.96 -6.95
CA ASP A 74 -1.49 -17.11 -6.30
C ASP A 74 0.04 -16.95 -6.22
N GLY A 75 0.68 -17.82 -5.45
CA GLY A 75 2.12 -17.77 -5.27
C GLY A 75 2.91 -18.09 -6.54
N ASP A 76 2.34 -18.86 -7.46
CA ASP A 76 2.97 -19.16 -8.75
C ASP A 76 3.00 -17.94 -9.64
N VAL A 77 1.91 -17.17 -9.69
CA VAL A 77 1.87 -15.88 -10.41
C VAL A 77 2.78 -14.84 -9.77
N ALA A 78 2.87 -14.83 -8.43
CA ALA A 78 3.73 -13.90 -7.71
C ALA A 78 5.22 -14.14 -7.99
N GLU A 79 5.61 -15.38 -8.29
CA GLU A 79 7.00 -15.75 -8.65
C GLU A 79 7.24 -15.95 -10.15
N ALA A 80 6.19 -15.92 -10.97
CA ALA A 80 6.36 -16.14 -12.40
C ALA A 80 7.33 -15.11 -12.99
N HIS A 81 8.45 -15.62 -13.53
CA HIS A 81 9.47 -14.87 -14.25
C HIS A 81 8.94 -14.32 -15.58
N LEU A 82 7.94 -13.45 -15.49
CA LEU A 82 7.42 -12.75 -16.66
C LEU A 82 8.16 -11.42 -16.79
N ASP A 83 8.70 -11.15 -17.96
CA ASP A 83 9.34 -9.88 -18.29
C ASP A 83 8.49 -8.70 -17.80
N GLY A 84 9.09 -7.83 -16.99
CA GLY A 84 8.40 -6.70 -16.38
C GLY A 84 7.65 -7.00 -15.07
N LYS A 85 7.70 -8.23 -14.52
CA LYS A 85 7.22 -8.57 -13.17
C LYS A 85 8.36 -8.65 -12.14
N ALA A 86 7.95 -8.61 -10.91
CA ALA A 86 8.74 -8.37 -9.72
C ALA A 86 9.62 -9.56 -9.28
N GLU A 87 10.38 -10.19 -10.16
CA GLU A 87 11.25 -11.34 -9.84
C GLU A 87 12.14 -11.15 -8.60
N ALA A 88 12.51 -9.91 -8.31
CA ALA A 88 13.38 -9.58 -7.18
C ALA A 88 12.62 -9.04 -5.95
N TYR A 89 11.28 -9.04 -5.96
CA TYR A 89 10.48 -8.31 -4.98
C TYR A 89 9.33 -9.14 -4.40
N PRO A 90 9.61 -10.01 -3.43
CA PRO A 90 8.59 -10.89 -2.81
C PRO A 90 7.64 -10.17 -1.87
N ALA A 91 7.87 -8.88 -1.59
CA ALA A 91 7.06 -8.08 -0.70
C ALA A 91 6.38 -6.94 -1.46
N HIS A 92 5.09 -6.78 -1.25
CA HIS A 92 4.22 -5.85 -1.98
C HIS A 92 3.45 -4.97 -1.03
N GLY A 93 3.26 -3.71 -1.40
CA GLY A 93 2.44 -2.78 -0.62
C GLY A 93 1.83 -1.67 -1.45
N THR A 94 0.73 -1.18 -0.92
CA THR A 94 0.01 0.00 -1.44
C THR A 94 -0.20 0.96 -0.27
N LEU A 95 -0.08 2.26 -0.52
CA LEU A 95 -0.54 3.30 0.39
C LEU A 95 -1.41 4.27 -0.39
N MET A 96 -2.60 4.55 0.11
CA MET A 96 -3.57 5.49 -0.48
C MET A 96 -3.78 6.66 0.46
N VAL A 97 -3.83 7.86 -0.12
CA VAL A 97 -4.12 9.11 0.59
C VAL A 97 -5.28 9.79 -0.10
N VAL A 98 -6.45 9.80 0.52
CA VAL A 98 -7.59 10.63 0.10
C VAL A 98 -7.58 11.91 0.92
N HIS A 99 -7.53 13.06 0.25
CA HIS A 99 -7.37 14.34 0.90
C HIS A 99 -7.81 15.49 -0.03
N THR A 100 -8.35 16.56 0.54
CA THR A 100 -8.85 17.72 -0.20
C THR A 100 -8.09 19.03 0.09
N GLY A 101 -7.08 19.01 0.96
CA GLY A 101 -6.34 20.22 1.38
C GLY A 101 -5.15 20.60 0.49
N CYS A 102 -4.80 19.75 -0.49
CA CYS A 102 -3.82 20.05 -1.53
C CYS A 102 -4.22 19.33 -2.82
N SER A 103 -3.60 19.66 -3.95
CA SER A 103 -3.86 18.95 -5.21
C SER A 103 -3.37 17.50 -5.14
N ALA A 104 -4.00 16.61 -5.91
CA ALA A 104 -3.57 15.21 -6.02
C ALA A 104 -2.13 15.10 -6.52
N GLU A 105 -1.72 15.96 -7.45
CA GLU A 105 -0.34 15.96 -7.97
C GLU A 105 0.68 16.41 -6.93
N GLU A 106 0.37 17.42 -6.10
CA GLU A 106 1.25 17.80 -4.98
C GLU A 106 1.44 16.64 -4.00
N MET A 107 0.37 15.90 -3.68
CA MET A 107 0.48 14.72 -2.83
C MET A 107 1.30 13.61 -3.50
N ALA A 108 1.07 13.35 -4.78
CA ALA A 108 1.85 12.36 -5.53
C ALA A 108 3.34 12.72 -5.60
N ALA A 109 3.67 14.01 -5.75
CA ALA A 109 5.06 14.49 -5.71
C ALA A 109 5.71 14.25 -4.34
N VAL A 110 5.01 14.60 -3.26
CA VAL A 110 5.48 14.35 -1.88
C VAL A 110 5.76 12.85 -1.63
N LEU A 111 4.88 11.98 -2.15
CA LEU A 111 5.07 10.54 -2.02
C LEU A 111 6.25 10.01 -2.85
N ARG A 112 6.44 10.52 -4.09
CA ARG A 112 7.61 10.18 -4.93
C ARG A 112 8.92 10.57 -4.26
N ASP A 113 8.99 11.78 -3.71
CA ASP A 113 10.18 12.27 -3.02
C ASP A 113 10.51 11.39 -1.79
N ALA A 114 9.51 11.02 -1.01
CA ALA A 114 9.68 10.14 0.15
C ALA A 114 10.22 8.76 -0.26
N LEU A 115 9.74 8.20 -1.36
CA LEU A 115 10.19 6.91 -1.89
C LEU A 115 11.59 6.98 -2.49
N GLY A 116 12.01 8.12 -3.04
CA GLY A 116 13.33 8.32 -3.64
C GLY A 116 14.50 8.09 -2.68
N SER A 117 14.26 8.18 -1.38
CA SER A 117 15.24 7.89 -0.34
C SER A 117 15.30 6.43 0.11
N CYS A 118 14.34 5.60 -0.31
CA CYS A 118 14.22 4.22 0.11
C CYS A 118 15.09 3.29 -0.76
N GLN A 119 15.72 2.30 -0.13
CA GLN A 119 16.58 1.33 -0.80
C GLN A 119 15.89 -0.04 -0.91
N GLY A 120 16.21 -0.79 -1.98
CA GLY A 120 15.69 -2.16 -2.16
C GLY A 120 14.20 -2.21 -2.51
N ILE A 121 13.70 -1.17 -3.16
CA ILE A 121 12.32 -1.07 -3.64
C ILE A 121 12.28 -0.71 -5.13
N TYR A 122 11.20 -1.12 -5.78
CA TYR A 122 10.71 -0.55 -7.01
C TYR A 122 9.32 0.02 -6.74
N ALA A 123 9.15 1.33 -6.87
CA ALA A 123 7.92 1.98 -6.43
C ALA A 123 7.57 3.17 -7.32
N GLY A 124 6.28 3.49 -7.35
CA GLY A 124 5.75 4.64 -8.04
C GLY A 124 4.57 5.25 -7.30
N ALA A 125 4.35 6.55 -7.52
CA ALA A 125 3.18 7.27 -7.03
C ALA A 125 2.46 7.97 -8.18
N SER A 126 1.14 7.96 -8.11
CA SER A 126 0.26 8.65 -9.06
C SER A 126 -0.97 9.24 -8.36
N THR A 127 -1.69 10.08 -9.07
CA THR A 127 -2.96 10.63 -8.58
C THR A 127 -4.06 9.57 -8.58
N LEU A 128 -5.00 9.70 -7.65
CA LEU A 128 -6.26 8.96 -7.66
C LEU A 128 -7.27 9.63 -8.62
N PRO A 129 -8.29 8.88 -9.07
CA PRO A 129 -9.35 9.44 -9.91
C PRO A 129 -10.01 10.68 -9.30
N GLN A 130 -10.50 11.57 -10.14
CA GLN A 130 -11.25 12.78 -9.75
C GLN A 130 -10.47 13.71 -8.80
N GLU A 131 -9.14 13.74 -8.90
CA GLU A 131 -8.28 14.55 -8.02
C GLU A 131 -8.51 14.25 -6.52
N SER A 132 -9.00 13.04 -6.18
CA SER A 132 -9.37 12.67 -4.81
C SER A 132 -8.18 12.48 -3.87
N GLY A 133 -6.97 12.46 -4.41
CA GLY A 133 -5.73 12.26 -3.66
C GLY A 133 -4.67 11.53 -4.47
N ALA A 134 -3.80 10.80 -3.80
CA ALA A 134 -2.70 10.06 -4.42
C ALA A 134 -2.52 8.66 -3.83
N TRP A 135 -1.85 7.82 -4.56
CA TRP A 135 -1.52 6.47 -4.13
C TRP A 135 -0.11 6.06 -4.55
N VAL A 136 0.40 5.09 -3.84
CA VAL A 136 1.72 4.48 -4.06
C VAL A 136 1.55 2.99 -4.26
N ARG A 137 2.29 2.42 -5.22
CA ARG A 137 2.53 0.98 -5.29
C ARG A 137 4.01 0.72 -5.04
N ILE A 138 4.29 -0.25 -4.16
CA ILE A 138 5.64 -0.61 -3.72
C ILE A 138 5.86 -2.10 -3.94
N LEU A 139 6.94 -2.43 -4.60
CA LEU A 139 7.53 -3.75 -4.66
C LEU A 139 8.85 -3.67 -3.88
N ALA A 140 9.10 -4.61 -2.97
CA ALA A 140 10.27 -4.55 -2.12
C ALA A 140 10.99 -5.90 -2.04
N LYS A 141 12.31 -5.86 -1.95
CA LYS A 141 13.17 -7.04 -1.87
C LYS A 141 12.91 -7.89 -0.62
N ASP A 142 12.35 -7.29 0.42
CA ASP A 142 12.01 -7.94 1.68
C ASP A 142 10.99 -7.11 2.48
N GLY A 143 10.46 -7.70 3.54
CA GLY A 143 9.49 -7.04 4.42
C GLY A 143 10.05 -5.82 5.17
N LEU A 144 11.38 -5.76 5.37
CA LEU A 144 12.02 -4.64 6.05
C LEU A 144 12.04 -3.40 5.14
N ALA A 145 12.44 -3.58 3.88
CA ALA A 145 12.41 -2.53 2.86
C ALA A 145 10.97 -2.05 2.60
N LEU A 146 10.00 -2.98 2.55
CA LEU A 146 8.58 -2.66 2.42
C LEU A 146 8.08 -1.77 3.58
N ARG A 147 8.33 -2.18 4.83
CA ARG A 147 7.93 -1.40 6.02
C ARG A 147 8.59 -0.02 6.06
N ALA A 148 9.85 0.07 5.66
CA ALA A 148 10.56 1.35 5.58
C ALA A 148 9.91 2.29 4.55
N ALA A 149 9.57 1.79 3.37
CA ALA A 149 8.94 2.57 2.31
C ALA A 149 7.51 3.00 2.68
N ILE A 150 6.69 2.11 3.26
CA ILE A 150 5.35 2.45 3.76
C ILE A 150 5.45 3.53 4.84
N LYS A 151 6.39 3.37 5.79
CA LYS A 151 6.61 4.36 6.86
C LYS A 151 7.04 5.72 6.32
N ALA A 152 7.96 5.75 5.35
CA ALA A 152 8.40 7.00 4.71
C ALA A 152 7.23 7.71 4.01
N SER A 153 6.47 6.97 3.20
CA SER A 153 5.29 7.48 2.51
C SER A 153 4.22 7.98 3.49
N TRP A 154 3.91 7.22 4.53
CA TRP A 154 2.97 7.63 5.58
C TRP A 154 3.44 8.89 6.31
N THR A 155 4.72 8.96 6.71
CA THR A 155 5.26 10.12 7.41
C THR A 155 5.15 11.38 6.54
N ALA A 156 5.52 11.27 5.27
CA ALA A 156 5.44 12.39 4.34
C ALA A 156 3.98 12.84 4.08
N ALA A 157 3.07 11.89 3.85
CA ALA A 157 1.65 12.17 3.68
C ALA A 157 1.06 12.84 4.93
N ARG A 158 1.30 12.26 6.11
CA ARG A 158 0.81 12.80 7.37
C ARG A 158 1.31 14.21 7.63
N LEU A 159 2.60 14.44 7.44
CA LEU A 159 3.19 15.78 7.60
C LEU A 159 2.52 16.79 6.66
N LYS A 160 2.29 16.40 5.39
CA LYS A 160 1.62 17.25 4.39
C LYS A 160 0.18 17.58 4.78
N VAL A 161 -0.60 16.63 5.31
CA VAL A 161 -2.04 16.82 5.59
C VAL A 161 -2.32 17.38 6.99
N SER A 162 -1.45 17.14 7.96
CA SER A 162 -1.69 17.52 9.38
C SER A 162 -0.65 18.47 9.97
N GLY A 163 0.45 18.71 9.27
CA GLY A 163 1.59 19.48 9.80
C GLY A 163 2.36 18.79 10.94
N ALA A 164 2.05 17.51 11.23
CA ALA A 164 2.66 16.79 12.35
C ALA A 164 3.17 15.41 11.93
N GLU A 165 4.33 15.02 12.42
CA GLU A 165 4.85 13.67 12.23
C GLU A 165 4.01 12.62 12.97
N PRO A 166 4.05 11.35 12.49
CA PRO A 166 3.42 10.25 13.21
C PRO A 166 3.98 10.09 14.63
N ALA A 167 3.11 9.82 15.59
CA ALA A 167 3.56 9.40 16.91
C ALA A 167 4.35 8.08 16.82
N LYS A 168 5.37 7.93 17.67
CA LYS A 168 6.08 6.65 17.77
C LYS A 168 5.09 5.57 18.22
N ARG A 169 4.93 4.51 17.43
CA ARG A 169 4.17 3.34 17.88
C ARG A 169 4.88 2.74 19.11
N PRO A 170 4.16 2.45 20.19
CA PRO A 170 4.76 1.65 21.25
C PRO A 170 5.16 0.29 20.69
N LYS A 171 6.32 -0.19 21.16
CA LYS A 171 6.82 -1.53 20.81
C LYS A 171 6.04 -2.59 21.56
#